data_eb903d5efb758ecb3f4cefbf086ae0ff
#
_entry.id   eb903d5efb758ecb3f4cefbf086ae0ff
#
_cell.length_a   1.000
_cell.length_b   1.000
_cell.length_c   1.000
_cell.angle_alpha   90.00
_cell.angle_beta   90.00
_cell.angle_gamma   90.00
#
_symmetry.space_group_name_H-M   'P 1'
#
loop_
_entity.id
_entity.type
_entity.pdbx_description
1 polymer ?
#
loop_
_entity_poly.entity_id
_entity_poly.type
_entity_poly.pdbx_seq_one_letter_code
_entity_poly.pdbx_strand_id
1 'polypeptide(L)'
;MKIKGFFSSEDKWGSSMSLLHLLILHGSLSLSPSPPLLRNLIDLFVGLLSSNLTSTGVIKFERTSMGAQFLLVTVFLALASSLAFASDPSPLQDFCVAIDDPKDALFVNGKFCKNPMLATAEDFFRKGLDIAGNTSNKVGSNVTQVNVAQIPGLNTLGVSLARIDYAPYGLNPPHTHPRATEILTVLEGTLYVGFVTSNSDTGNRLITKVLNKGDVFVFPIGLIHFQFNTGHSNAVAIAALSSQNPGVITIANSVFGSNPPISDDVLTKAFQVEKNVVDYLQAQFWVNN
;
A
#
# COMPACT_ATOMS: atom_id res chain seq x y z
N MET A 1 -8.00 -31.13 -34.98
CA MET A 1 -8.68 -32.39 -34.75
C MET A 1 -9.92 -32.07 -33.92
N LYS A 2 -11.11 -32.20 -34.53
CA LYS A 2 -12.41 -31.84 -33.94
C LYS A 2 -12.85 -32.99 -33.03
N ILE A 3 -13.23 -32.71 -31.78
CA ILE A 3 -14.05 -33.61 -31.00
C ILE A 3 -15.38 -32.89 -30.76
N LYS A 4 -16.42 -33.38 -31.46
CA LYS A 4 -17.84 -33.02 -31.25
C LYS A 4 -18.46 -34.08 -30.34
N GLY A 5 -19.28 -33.58 -29.42
CA GLY A 5 -20.53 -34.24 -28.99
C GLY A 5 -20.48 -35.11 -27.77
N PHE A 6 -21.19 -34.69 -26.76
CA PHE A 6 -22.23 -35.39 -26.01
C PHE A 6 -22.44 -34.66 -24.68
N PHE A 7 -23.42 -33.79 -24.60
CA PHE A 7 -24.08 -33.45 -23.34
C PHE A 7 -25.58 -33.49 -23.57
N SER A 8 -26.20 -34.50 -23.05
CA SER A 8 -27.65 -34.64 -22.85
C SER A 8 -28.04 -33.79 -21.65
N SER A 9 -29.19 -33.13 -21.80
CA SER A 9 -29.80 -32.24 -20.84
C SER A 9 -30.51 -32.99 -19.72
N GLU A 10 -29.79 -33.38 -18.69
CA GLU A 10 -30.39 -33.77 -17.39
C GLU A 10 -29.26 -34.10 -16.41
N ASP A 11 -28.64 -33.06 -15.75
CA ASP A 11 -27.89 -33.20 -14.49
C ASP A 11 -27.39 -31.84 -14.02
N LYS A 12 -28.31 -31.04 -13.50
CA LYS A 12 -27.97 -29.67 -12.99
C LYS A 12 -27.45 -29.64 -11.56
N TRP A 13 -27.13 -30.78 -10.93
CA TRP A 13 -26.72 -30.82 -9.51
C TRP A 13 -25.43 -31.62 -9.22
N GLY A 14 -24.72 -32.08 -10.24
CA GLY A 14 -23.55 -32.98 -10.08
C GLY A 14 -22.16 -32.31 -10.08
N SER A 15 -22.03 -31.09 -10.59
CA SER A 15 -20.70 -30.54 -10.91
C SER A 15 -19.98 -29.84 -9.74
N SER A 16 -20.66 -29.51 -8.64
CA SER A 16 -20.03 -28.85 -7.48
C SER A 16 -19.36 -29.84 -6.52
N MET A 17 -19.78 -31.10 -6.50
CA MET A 17 -19.20 -32.15 -5.66
C MET A 17 -17.96 -32.82 -6.25
N SER A 18 -17.80 -32.83 -7.58
CA SER A 18 -16.66 -33.45 -8.26
C SER A 18 -15.35 -32.73 -8.01
N LEU A 19 -15.36 -31.40 -7.91
CA LEU A 19 -14.12 -30.62 -7.69
C LEU A 19 -13.56 -30.80 -6.27
N LEU A 20 -14.45 -30.89 -5.28
CA LEU A 20 -14.05 -31.13 -3.88
C LEU A 20 -13.50 -32.55 -3.66
N HIS A 21 -14.06 -33.54 -4.36
CA HIS A 21 -13.58 -34.93 -4.33
C HIS A 21 -12.24 -35.10 -5.04
N LEU A 22 -11.98 -34.36 -6.14
CA LEU A 22 -10.70 -34.37 -6.83
C LEU A 22 -9.58 -33.71 -6.01
N LEU A 23 -9.89 -32.68 -5.23
CA LEU A 23 -8.92 -32.01 -4.35
C LEU A 23 -8.52 -32.84 -3.13
N ILE A 24 -9.40 -33.72 -2.65
CA ILE A 24 -9.13 -34.61 -1.49
C ILE A 24 -8.38 -35.88 -1.92
N LEU A 25 -8.59 -36.38 -3.14
CA LEU A 25 -7.98 -37.62 -3.63
C LEU A 25 -6.57 -37.45 -4.23
N HIS A 26 -6.17 -36.27 -4.63
CA HIS A 26 -4.81 -35.97 -5.12
C HIS A 26 -3.99 -35.28 -4.05
N GLY A 27 -3.65 -35.95 -2.98
CA GLY A 27 -2.81 -35.53 -1.84
C GLY A 27 -1.49 -34.81 -2.14
N SER A 28 -1.54 -33.74 -2.93
CA SER A 28 -0.38 -32.93 -3.33
C SER A 28 -0.64 -31.44 -3.15
N LEU A 29 -1.27 -31.03 -2.05
CA LEU A 29 -1.11 -29.67 -1.55
C LEU A 29 0.03 -29.72 -0.52
N SER A 30 1.26 -29.46 -0.98
CA SER A 30 2.35 -29.09 -0.10
C SER A 30 2.04 -27.69 0.42
N LEU A 31 1.24 -27.60 1.48
CA LEU A 31 1.08 -26.40 2.27
C LEU A 31 2.45 -26.14 2.93
N SER A 32 3.09 -25.04 2.53
CA SER A 32 4.17 -24.43 3.31
C SER A 32 3.72 -24.31 4.77
N PRO A 33 4.61 -24.26 5.78
CA PRO A 33 4.29 -24.44 7.18
C PRO A 33 3.25 -23.41 7.63
N SER A 34 1.97 -23.82 7.60
CA SER A 34 0.87 -23.04 8.14
C SER A 34 0.94 -23.08 9.67
N PRO A 35 0.54 -21.98 10.36
CA PRO A 35 0.50 -21.93 11.82
C PRO A 35 -0.26 -23.14 12.39
N PRO A 36 0.19 -23.73 13.50
CA PRO A 36 -0.40 -24.97 14.05
C PRO A 36 -1.91 -24.84 14.34
N LEU A 37 -2.42 -23.66 14.60
CA LEU A 37 -3.84 -23.36 14.76
C LEU A 37 -4.67 -23.63 13.50
N LEU A 38 -4.16 -23.26 12.33
CA LEU A 38 -4.85 -23.47 11.05
C LEU A 38 -4.94 -24.96 10.69
N ARG A 39 -3.88 -25.68 10.97
CA ARG A 39 -3.83 -27.15 10.76
C ARG A 39 -4.84 -27.86 11.65
N ASN A 40 -4.90 -27.51 12.92
CA ASN A 40 -5.87 -28.08 13.87
C ASN A 40 -7.32 -27.74 13.50
N LEU A 41 -7.59 -26.57 12.93
CA LEU A 41 -8.92 -26.16 12.44
C LEU A 41 -9.32 -26.95 11.18
N ILE A 42 -8.39 -27.17 10.25
CA ILE A 42 -8.62 -27.97 9.05
C ILE A 42 -8.88 -29.43 9.44
N ASP A 43 -8.09 -30.00 10.37
CA ASP A 43 -8.24 -31.36 10.84
C ASP A 43 -9.57 -31.54 11.62
N LEU A 44 -9.99 -30.54 12.41
CA LEU A 44 -11.28 -30.52 13.07
C LEU A 44 -12.45 -30.47 12.06
N PHE A 45 -12.30 -29.67 11.00
CA PHE A 45 -13.31 -29.54 9.94
C PHE A 45 -13.43 -30.82 9.11
N VAL A 46 -12.30 -31.44 8.74
CA VAL A 46 -12.23 -32.72 8.05
C VAL A 46 -12.79 -33.84 8.96
N GLY A 47 -12.48 -33.82 10.26
CA GLY A 47 -13.00 -34.74 11.25
C GLY A 47 -14.53 -34.65 11.42
N LEU A 48 -15.09 -33.45 11.44
CA LEU A 48 -16.55 -33.21 11.50
C LEU A 48 -17.27 -33.64 10.21
N LEU A 49 -16.61 -33.54 9.05
CA LEU A 49 -17.15 -34.03 7.78
C LEU A 49 -17.06 -35.56 7.66
N SER A 50 -16.04 -36.19 8.29
CA SER A 50 -15.80 -37.64 8.20
C SER A 50 -16.54 -38.45 9.26
N SER A 51 -17.04 -37.85 10.35
CA SER A 51 -17.74 -38.56 11.44
C SER A 51 -19.12 -39.15 11.05
N ASN A 52 -19.57 -38.96 9.81
CA ASN A 52 -20.83 -39.47 9.29
C ASN A 52 -20.67 -40.68 8.32
N LEU A 53 -19.51 -41.27 8.22
CA LEU A 53 -19.33 -42.53 7.48
C LEU A 53 -19.76 -43.72 8.34
N THR A 54 -20.94 -44.28 8.04
CA THR A 54 -21.34 -45.58 8.62
C THR A 54 -20.67 -46.74 7.86
N SER A 55 -20.47 -47.88 8.51
CA SER A 55 -19.80 -49.08 7.99
C SER A 55 -20.41 -49.71 6.75
N THR A 56 -21.49 -49.14 6.20
CA THR A 56 -22.23 -49.62 5.03
C THR A 56 -22.06 -48.74 3.79
N GLY A 57 -21.17 -47.75 3.80
CA GLY A 57 -20.85 -46.95 2.63
C GLY A 57 -21.97 -46.01 2.12
N VAL A 58 -23.07 -45.88 2.85
CA VAL A 58 -24.15 -44.97 2.49
C VAL A 58 -24.06 -43.71 3.34
N ILE A 59 -23.79 -42.58 2.71
CA ILE A 59 -23.77 -41.25 3.36
C ILE A 59 -25.21 -40.85 3.64
N LYS A 60 -25.69 -41.04 4.90
CA LYS A 60 -26.93 -40.42 5.35
C LYS A 60 -26.66 -38.93 5.59
N PHE A 61 -27.06 -38.10 4.66
CA PHE A 61 -27.14 -36.65 4.86
C PHE A 61 -28.31 -36.39 5.83
N GLU A 62 -28.03 -36.36 7.13
CA GLU A 62 -28.95 -35.67 8.03
C GLU A 62 -28.91 -34.17 7.64
N ARG A 63 -30.06 -33.61 7.33
CA ARG A 63 -30.26 -32.18 7.03
C ARG A 63 -29.79 -31.36 8.24
N THR A 64 -28.51 -31.12 8.37
CA THR A 64 -28.08 -29.94 9.14
C THR A 64 -28.76 -28.74 8.49
N SER A 65 -29.52 -28.01 9.28
CA SER A 65 -30.32 -26.90 8.75
C SER A 65 -29.41 -25.95 7.95
N MET A 66 -29.87 -25.46 6.80
CA MET A 66 -29.12 -24.48 5.98
C MET A 66 -28.53 -23.36 6.83
N GLY A 67 -29.17 -23.01 7.97
CA GLY A 67 -28.68 -22.05 8.93
C GLY A 67 -27.39 -22.44 9.64
N ALA A 68 -27.21 -23.74 9.96
CA ALA A 68 -25.97 -24.20 10.62
C ALA A 68 -24.78 -24.20 9.65
N GLN A 69 -25.00 -24.55 8.38
CA GLN A 69 -23.97 -24.49 7.34
C GLN A 69 -23.58 -23.05 7.04
N PHE A 70 -24.57 -22.15 6.97
CA PHE A 70 -24.32 -20.71 6.78
C PHE A 70 -23.54 -20.12 7.96
N LEU A 71 -23.87 -20.50 9.18
CA LEU A 71 -23.17 -20.05 10.39
C LEU A 71 -21.71 -20.54 10.40
N LEU A 72 -21.45 -21.81 10.06
CA LEU A 72 -20.10 -22.37 9.98
C LEU A 72 -19.25 -21.67 8.92
N VAL A 73 -19.80 -21.39 7.73
CA VAL A 73 -19.10 -20.68 6.66
C VAL A 73 -18.82 -19.22 7.07
N THR A 74 -19.77 -18.55 7.70
CA THR A 74 -19.58 -17.17 8.18
C THR A 74 -18.56 -17.09 9.30
N VAL A 75 -18.57 -18.02 10.23
CA VAL A 75 -17.54 -18.10 11.31
C VAL A 75 -16.17 -18.41 10.72
N PHE A 76 -16.08 -19.33 9.76
CA PHE A 76 -14.81 -19.64 9.08
C PHE A 76 -14.27 -18.44 8.30
N LEU A 77 -15.12 -17.72 7.56
CA LEU A 77 -14.74 -16.50 6.84
C LEU A 77 -14.35 -15.37 7.79
N ALA A 78 -15.03 -15.22 8.93
CA ALA A 78 -14.69 -14.24 9.95
C ALA A 78 -13.35 -14.58 10.64
N LEU A 79 -13.08 -15.85 10.92
CA LEU A 79 -11.80 -16.32 11.48
C LEU A 79 -10.66 -16.20 10.45
N ALA A 80 -10.92 -16.52 9.18
CA ALA A 80 -9.94 -16.38 8.11
C ALA A 80 -9.57 -14.90 7.85
N SER A 81 -10.56 -13.98 7.95
CA SER A 81 -10.31 -12.55 7.80
C SER A 81 -9.52 -11.95 8.98
N SER A 82 -9.66 -12.48 10.20
CA SER A 82 -8.89 -12.02 11.37
C SER A 82 -7.41 -12.45 11.35
N LEU A 83 -7.06 -13.46 10.55
CA LEU A 83 -5.67 -13.91 10.35
C LEU A 83 -4.90 -13.11 9.28
N ALA A 84 -5.58 -12.22 8.56
CA ALA A 84 -4.99 -11.44 7.47
C ALA A 84 -4.35 -10.11 7.90
N PHE A 85 -4.43 -9.74 9.18
CA PHE A 85 -3.88 -8.49 9.71
C PHE A 85 -2.55 -8.70 10.44
N ALA A 86 -1.49 -8.95 9.69
CA ALA A 86 -0.13 -8.83 10.23
C ALA A 86 0.76 -8.14 9.20
N SER A 87 1.18 -6.92 9.52
CA SER A 87 2.11 -6.05 8.79
C SER A 87 1.46 -5.02 7.87
N ASP A 88 2.26 -4.02 7.49
CA ASP A 88 1.89 -2.99 6.52
C ASP A 88 1.31 -3.63 5.27
N PRO A 89 0.02 -3.46 4.96
CA PRO A 89 -0.61 -4.00 3.77
C PRO A 89 -0.11 -3.32 2.50
N SER A 90 0.65 -2.22 2.64
CA SER A 90 1.14 -1.44 1.51
C SER A 90 2.42 -2.04 0.93
N PRO A 91 2.51 -2.20 -0.40
CA PRO A 91 3.72 -2.69 -1.05
C PRO A 91 4.88 -1.70 -0.86
N LEU A 92 6.12 -2.20 -0.82
CA LEU A 92 7.32 -1.35 -0.76
C LEU A 92 7.67 -0.70 -2.12
N GLN A 93 7.07 -1.17 -3.20
CA GLN A 93 7.23 -0.67 -4.57
C GLN A 93 5.89 -0.35 -5.20
N ASP A 94 5.90 0.50 -6.24
CA ASP A 94 4.68 0.96 -6.91
C ASP A 94 4.00 -0.15 -7.73
N PHE A 95 4.77 -1.13 -8.22
CA PHE A 95 4.24 -2.30 -8.94
C PHE A 95 5.16 -3.51 -8.82
N CYS A 96 4.63 -4.70 -9.13
CA CYS A 96 5.38 -5.95 -9.20
C CYS A 96 5.03 -6.70 -10.51
N VAL A 97 6.05 -6.94 -11.32
CA VAL A 97 5.93 -7.76 -12.52
C VAL A 97 6.36 -9.19 -12.18
N ALA A 98 5.48 -10.16 -12.43
CA ALA A 98 5.80 -11.57 -12.22
C ALA A 98 6.91 -12.03 -13.17
N ILE A 99 7.90 -12.76 -12.66
CA ILE A 99 8.96 -13.39 -13.44
C ILE A 99 9.12 -14.85 -13.03
N ASP A 100 9.56 -15.70 -13.95
CA ASP A 100 9.74 -17.15 -13.69
C ASP A 100 11.16 -17.48 -13.19
N ASP A 101 12.15 -16.62 -13.45
CA ASP A 101 13.53 -16.83 -12.97
C ASP A 101 13.74 -16.27 -11.58
N PRO A 102 13.98 -17.12 -10.56
CA PRO A 102 14.18 -16.66 -9.18
C PRO A 102 15.48 -15.85 -8.99
N LYS A 103 16.42 -15.87 -9.94
CA LYS A 103 17.65 -15.06 -9.86
C LYS A 103 17.39 -13.57 -10.06
N ASP A 104 16.35 -13.25 -10.84
CA ASP A 104 15.92 -11.87 -11.12
C ASP A 104 14.72 -11.46 -10.27
N ALA A 105 14.29 -12.31 -9.33
CA ALA A 105 13.15 -12.05 -8.46
C ALA A 105 13.49 -11.03 -7.37
N LEU A 106 12.60 -10.04 -7.22
CA LEU A 106 12.61 -9.09 -6.11
C LEU A 106 11.48 -9.41 -5.14
N PHE A 107 11.66 -9.10 -3.86
CA PHE A 107 10.58 -9.23 -2.88
C PHE A 107 9.49 -8.22 -3.14
N VAL A 108 8.25 -8.69 -3.17
CA VAL A 108 7.08 -7.90 -3.53
C VAL A 108 6.64 -6.99 -2.38
N ASN A 109 6.60 -7.47 -1.14
CA ASN A 109 6.01 -6.76 0.00
C ASN A 109 6.95 -6.64 1.20
N GLY A 110 8.21 -6.34 0.96
CA GLY A 110 9.17 -6.18 2.04
C GLY A 110 10.56 -6.62 1.67
N LYS A 111 11.39 -6.71 2.68
CA LYS A 111 12.74 -7.22 2.61
C LYS A 111 12.81 -8.55 3.34
N PHE A 112 13.85 -9.34 3.08
CA PHE A 112 14.14 -10.50 3.93
C PHE A 112 14.32 -10.06 5.38
N CYS A 113 13.75 -10.81 6.31
CA CYS A 113 13.99 -10.59 7.73
C CYS A 113 15.38 -11.07 8.13
N LYS A 114 16.10 -10.24 8.86
CA LYS A 114 17.33 -10.60 9.57
C LYS A 114 17.00 -11.67 10.62
N ASN A 115 17.91 -12.63 10.84
CA ASN A 115 17.77 -13.54 11.97
C ASN A 115 17.61 -12.74 13.28
N PRO A 116 16.50 -12.89 14.02
CA PRO A 116 16.22 -12.05 15.19
C PRO A 116 17.27 -12.16 16.29
N MET A 117 18.00 -13.28 16.37
CA MET A 117 19.12 -13.44 17.33
C MET A 117 20.33 -12.56 17.01
N LEU A 118 20.40 -12.01 15.79
CA LEU A 118 21.46 -11.10 15.34
C LEU A 118 21.00 -9.62 15.32
N ALA A 119 19.74 -9.35 15.70
CA ALA A 119 19.21 -7.99 15.76
C ALA A 119 19.87 -7.23 16.91
N THR A 120 20.19 -5.96 16.66
CA THR A 120 20.80 -5.04 17.62
C THR A 120 20.00 -3.74 17.68
N ALA A 121 20.27 -2.89 18.67
CA ALA A 121 19.65 -1.57 18.77
C ALA A 121 19.88 -0.70 17.52
N GLU A 122 21.01 -0.88 16.84
CA GLU A 122 21.35 -0.12 15.63
C GLU A 122 20.41 -0.42 14.45
N ASP A 123 19.76 -1.58 14.42
CA ASP A 123 18.77 -1.91 13.40
C ASP A 123 17.48 -1.05 13.57
N PHE A 124 17.25 -0.47 14.75
CA PHE A 124 16.06 0.32 15.12
C PHE A 124 16.39 1.80 15.39
N PHE A 125 17.59 2.24 15.08
CA PHE A 125 18.10 3.56 15.45
C PHE A 125 18.47 4.40 14.22
N ARG A 126 18.19 5.71 14.31
CA ARG A 126 18.66 6.74 13.38
C ARG A 126 18.93 8.03 14.15
N LYS A 127 20.12 8.61 13.98
CA LYS A 127 20.49 9.92 14.52
C LYS A 127 20.37 11.01 13.44
N GLY A 128 20.40 12.27 13.87
CA GLY A 128 20.55 13.44 13.00
C GLY A 128 19.24 14.04 12.50
N LEU A 129 18.10 13.64 13.06
CA LEU A 129 16.82 14.28 12.72
C LEU A 129 16.65 15.68 13.38
N ASP A 130 17.55 16.05 14.28
CA ASP A 130 17.73 17.39 14.88
C ASP A 130 18.45 18.35 13.92
N ILE A 131 19.18 17.83 12.95
CA ILE A 131 19.97 18.62 12.00
C ILE A 131 19.03 19.13 10.88
N ALA A 132 19.02 20.46 10.67
CA ALA A 132 18.23 21.07 9.61
C ALA A 132 18.75 20.65 8.23
N GLY A 133 17.82 20.33 7.33
CA GLY A 133 18.11 20.07 5.93
C GLY A 133 18.48 21.34 5.15
N ASN A 134 19.18 21.18 4.03
CA ASN A 134 19.56 22.31 3.17
C ASN A 134 18.37 22.80 2.34
N THR A 135 17.85 23.98 2.65
CA THR A 135 16.74 24.63 1.95
C THR A 135 17.19 25.56 0.80
N SER A 136 18.49 25.62 0.48
CA SER A 136 19.04 26.46 -0.60
C SER A 136 18.77 25.82 -1.97
N ASN A 137 17.50 25.74 -2.36
CA ASN A 137 17.04 25.20 -3.63
C ASN A 137 15.86 26.01 -4.18
N LYS A 138 15.37 25.68 -5.37
CA LYS A 138 14.33 26.45 -6.08
C LYS A 138 12.99 26.53 -5.30
N VAL A 139 12.69 25.55 -4.46
CA VAL A 139 11.43 25.50 -3.69
C VAL A 139 11.60 25.96 -2.23
N GLY A 140 12.85 26.13 -1.76
CA GLY A 140 13.12 26.61 -0.41
C GLY A 140 12.75 25.61 0.69
N SER A 141 12.72 24.31 0.41
CA SER A 141 12.41 23.29 1.41
C SER A 141 13.29 22.05 1.27
N ASN A 142 13.39 21.28 2.35
CA ASN A 142 14.10 20.00 2.36
C ASN A 142 13.34 18.98 3.21
N VAL A 143 13.22 17.76 2.71
CA VAL A 143 12.59 16.64 3.42
C VAL A 143 13.65 15.60 3.79
N THR A 144 13.85 15.41 5.09
CA THR A 144 14.72 14.37 5.65
C THR A 144 13.87 13.16 6.02
N GLN A 145 13.92 12.12 5.20
CA GLN A 145 13.11 10.91 5.39
C GLN A 145 13.74 9.96 6.42
N VAL A 146 12.87 9.29 7.19
CA VAL A 146 13.20 8.18 8.07
C VAL A 146 12.19 7.06 7.82
N ASN A 147 12.49 6.21 6.86
CA ASN A 147 11.67 5.09 6.44
C ASN A 147 12.48 3.77 6.53
N VAL A 148 11.97 2.67 5.99
CA VAL A 148 12.63 1.36 6.05
C VAL A 148 14.04 1.34 5.42
N ALA A 149 14.36 2.28 4.54
CA ALA A 149 15.69 2.37 3.95
C ALA A 149 16.71 2.96 4.94
N GLN A 150 16.28 3.82 5.86
CA GLN A 150 17.15 4.44 6.87
C GLN A 150 17.12 3.67 8.20
N ILE A 151 16.03 3.01 8.55
CA ILE A 151 15.87 2.17 9.74
C ILE A 151 15.34 0.80 9.30
N PRO A 152 16.22 -0.20 9.08
CA PRO A 152 15.79 -1.54 8.65
C PRO A 152 14.75 -2.21 9.55
N GLY A 153 14.78 -1.90 10.86
CA GLY A 153 13.82 -2.38 11.86
C GLY A 153 12.38 -1.88 11.66
N LEU A 154 12.15 -0.88 10.78
CA LEU A 154 10.80 -0.47 10.37
C LEU A 154 10.14 -1.46 9.40
N ASN A 155 10.89 -2.45 8.87
CA ASN A 155 10.34 -3.42 7.94
C ASN A 155 9.12 -4.10 8.54
N THR A 156 8.02 -4.16 7.81
CA THR A 156 6.69 -4.71 8.20
C THR A 156 5.94 -3.96 9.32
N LEU A 157 6.44 -2.84 9.84
CA LEU A 157 5.79 -2.13 10.94
C LEU A 157 4.79 -1.06 10.50
N GLY A 158 4.75 -0.71 9.21
CA GLY A 158 3.73 0.16 8.64
C GLY A 158 3.80 1.62 9.07
N VAL A 159 4.98 2.10 9.49
CA VAL A 159 5.19 3.49 9.89
C VAL A 159 6.50 4.05 9.36
N SER A 160 6.54 5.34 9.12
CA SER A 160 7.75 6.11 8.84
C SER A 160 7.61 7.54 9.33
N LEU A 161 8.70 8.28 9.31
CA LEU A 161 8.77 9.65 9.79
C LEU A 161 9.51 10.52 8.76
N ALA A 162 9.20 11.81 8.72
CA ALA A 162 9.95 12.79 7.97
C ALA A 162 10.08 14.09 8.76
N ARG A 163 11.26 14.73 8.70
CA ARG A 163 11.45 16.13 9.07
C ARG A 163 11.39 16.97 7.82
N ILE A 164 10.65 18.08 7.87
CA ILE A 164 10.57 19.04 6.78
C ILE A 164 11.06 20.40 7.27
N ASP A 165 12.06 20.92 6.63
CA ASP A 165 12.63 22.26 6.87
C ASP A 165 12.20 23.19 5.73
N TYR A 166 11.80 24.40 6.08
CA TYR A 166 11.34 25.42 5.13
C TYR A 166 12.11 26.72 5.39
N ALA A 167 12.73 27.28 4.35
CA ALA A 167 13.14 28.69 4.34
C ALA A 167 11.93 29.62 4.43
N PRO A 168 12.13 30.93 4.66
CA PRO A 168 11.05 31.89 4.45
C PRO A 168 10.45 31.74 3.06
N TYR A 169 9.13 31.62 2.97
CA TYR A 169 8.38 31.34 1.74
C TYR A 169 8.74 30.01 1.05
N GLY A 170 9.35 29.09 1.78
CA GLY A 170 9.66 27.74 1.29
C GLY A 170 8.41 26.91 1.11
N LEU A 171 8.39 26.08 0.06
CA LEU A 171 7.26 25.28 -0.35
C LEU A 171 7.67 23.79 -0.41
N ASN A 172 6.93 22.91 0.27
CA ASN A 172 6.85 21.52 -0.11
C ASN A 172 5.77 21.43 -1.20
N PRO A 173 6.14 21.22 -2.48
CA PRO A 173 5.24 21.34 -3.61
C PRO A 173 4.06 20.39 -3.55
N PRO A 174 2.99 20.62 -4.34
CA PRO A 174 1.90 19.66 -4.48
C PRO A 174 2.41 18.26 -4.79
N HIS A 175 2.13 17.32 -3.90
CA HIS A 175 2.58 15.94 -3.96
C HIS A 175 1.54 15.00 -3.35
N THR A 176 1.73 13.70 -3.50
CA THR A 176 0.91 12.68 -2.87
C THR A 176 1.77 11.53 -2.37
N HIS A 177 1.29 10.86 -1.31
CA HIS A 177 1.83 9.58 -0.86
C HIS A 177 0.89 8.46 -1.33
N PRO A 178 1.31 7.63 -2.31
CA PRO A 178 0.43 6.59 -2.86
C PRO A 178 0.13 5.48 -1.86
N ARG A 179 0.95 5.33 -0.81
CA ARG A 179 0.87 4.22 0.15
C ARG A 179 0.72 4.65 1.61
N ALA A 180 0.44 5.94 1.88
CA ALA A 180 0.32 6.39 3.27
C ALA A 180 -0.64 7.56 3.44
N THR A 181 -1.31 7.57 4.58
CA THR A 181 -1.87 8.77 5.20
C THR A 181 -0.74 9.45 5.98
N GLU A 182 -0.66 10.79 5.90
CA GLU A 182 0.30 11.61 6.62
C GLU A 182 -0.40 12.39 7.75
N ILE A 183 0.25 12.46 8.91
CA ILE A 183 -0.10 13.37 9.99
C ILE A 183 1.09 14.24 10.30
N LEU A 184 0.93 15.57 10.18
CA LEU A 184 1.99 16.55 10.32
C LEU A 184 1.76 17.42 11.55
N THR A 185 2.84 17.72 12.28
CA THR A 185 2.84 18.73 13.36
C THR A 185 3.90 19.79 13.09
N VAL A 186 3.54 21.07 13.32
CA VAL A 186 4.47 22.19 13.21
C VAL A 186 5.25 22.34 14.50
N LEU A 187 6.58 22.29 14.39
CA LEU A 187 7.50 22.49 15.52
C LEU A 187 7.93 23.95 15.65
N GLU A 188 8.13 24.64 14.51
CA GLU A 188 8.56 26.03 14.44
C GLU A 188 7.93 26.73 13.24
N GLY A 189 7.64 28.01 13.39
CA GLY A 189 7.09 28.84 12.30
C GLY A 189 5.60 28.65 12.08
N THR A 190 5.14 29.03 10.87
CA THR A 190 3.72 29.02 10.47
C THR A 190 3.60 28.47 9.06
N LEU A 191 2.79 27.45 8.87
CA LEU A 191 2.57 26.79 7.60
C LEU A 191 1.13 26.97 7.10
N TYR A 192 0.96 27.40 5.86
CA TYR A 192 -0.28 27.24 5.12
C TYR A 192 -0.28 25.87 4.45
N VAL A 193 -1.22 25.04 4.82
CA VAL A 193 -1.29 23.66 4.33
C VAL A 193 -2.64 23.36 3.69
N GLY A 194 -2.70 22.36 2.82
CA GLY A 194 -3.96 21.95 2.25
C GLY A 194 -3.86 20.67 1.44
N PHE A 195 -5.02 20.05 1.23
CA PHE A 195 -5.17 18.93 0.31
C PHE A 195 -6.40 19.09 -0.58
N VAL A 196 -6.38 18.43 -1.73
CA VAL A 196 -7.46 18.46 -2.72
C VAL A 196 -8.14 17.10 -2.74
N THR A 197 -9.48 17.08 -2.67
CA THR A 197 -10.26 15.85 -2.76
C THR A 197 -10.19 15.23 -4.15
N SER A 198 -10.52 13.94 -4.26
CA SER A 198 -10.70 13.29 -5.56
C SER A 198 -11.83 13.91 -6.37
N ASN A 199 -11.87 13.59 -7.67
CA ASN A 199 -12.96 14.01 -8.54
C ASN A 199 -14.30 13.53 -8.00
N SER A 200 -15.27 14.44 -7.95
CA SER A 200 -16.65 14.15 -7.54
C SER A 200 -17.60 14.99 -8.40
N ASP A 201 -18.92 14.77 -8.23
CA ASP A 201 -19.94 15.53 -8.95
C ASP A 201 -19.88 17.04 -8.65
N THR A 202 -19.28 17.42 -7.53
CA THR A 202 -19.05 18.81 -7.11
C THR A 202 -17.67 19.36 -7.46
N GLY A 203 -16.84 18.57 -8.16
CA GLY A 203 -15.46 18.90 -8.51
C GLY A 203 -14.45 18.59 -7.39
N ASN A 204 -13.19 18.96 -7.63
CA ASN A 204 -12.12 18.86 -6.67
C ASN A 204 -12.24 19.95 -5.60
N ARG A 205 -12.41 19.59 -4.36
CA ARG A 205 -12.52 20.54 -3.25
C ARG A 205 -11.16 20.71 -2.58
N LEU A 206 -10.68 21.97 -2.48
CA LEU A 206 -9.51 22.33 -1.70
C LEU A 206 -9.90 22.55 -0.23
N ILE A 207 -9.23 21.84 0.69
CA ILE A 207 -9.38 21.99 2.14
C ILE A 207 -8.05 22.50 2.68
N THR A 208 -8.05 23.66 3.33
CA THR A 208 -6.83 24.34 3.79
C THR A 208 -6.91 24.81 5.22
N LYS A 209 -5.74 24.99 5.84
CA LYS A 209 -5.58 25.57 7.16
C LYS A 209 -4.23 26.30 7.27
N VAL A 210 -4.19 27.37 8.04
CA VAL A 210 -2.94 27.94 8.54
C VAL A 210 -2.65 27.28 9.89
N LEU A 211 -1.46 26.68 10.01
CA LEU A 211 -0.99 25.99 11.19
C LEU A 211 0.11 26.79 11.87
N ASN A 212 0.05 26.90 13.18
CA ASN A 212 1.08 27.48 14.02
C ASN A 212 1.80 26.37 14.80
N LYS A 213 2.87 26.73 15.47
CA LYS A 213 3.62 25.80 16.34
C LYS A 213 2.68 25.04 17.28
N GLY A 214 2.78 23.71 17.25
CA GLY A 214 1.97 22.78 18.05
C GLY A 214 0.68 22.31 17.35
N ASP A 215 0.27 22.94 16.25
CA ASP A 215 -0.89 22.49 15.47
C ASP A 215 -0.59 21.22 14.69
N VAL A 216 -1.63 20.42 14.50
CA VAL A 216 -1.56 19.13 13.79
C VAL A 216 -2.58 19.11 12.65
N PHE A 217 -2.20 18.53 11.51
CA PHE A 217 -3.07 18.37 10.34
C PHE A 217 -2.88 17.00 9.69
N VAL A 218 -3.95 16.47 9.08
CA VAL A 218 -3.94 15.16 8.42
C VAL A 218 -4.08 15.33 6.91
N PHE A 219 -3.26 14.61 6.14
CA PHE A 219 -3.38 14.47 4.70
C PHE A 219 -3.76 13.01 4.39
N PRO A 220 -5.00 12.77 3.90
CA PRO A 220 -5.45 11.42 3.59
C PRO A 220 -4.64 10.77 2.46
N ILE A 221 -4.47 9.46 2.53
CA ILE A 221 -3.74 8.65 1.53
C ILE A 221 -4.19 8.98 0.10
N GLY A 222 -3.20 9.15 -0.79
CA GLY A 222 -3.43 9.35 -2.22
C GLY A 222 -3.89 10.75 -2.61
N LEU A 223 -4.32 11.61 -1.67
CA LEU A 223 -4.76 12.96 -2.00
C LEU A 223 -3.56 13.90 -2.20
N ILE A 224 -3.67 14.75 -3.24
CA ILE A 224 -2.66 15.79 -3.52
C ILE A 224 -2.72 16.82 -2.42
N HIS A 225 -1.56 17.11 -1.82
CA HIS A 225 -1.42 18.06 -0.72
C HIS A 225 -0.11 18.84 -0.80
N PHE A 226 -0.01 19.93 -0.04
CA PHE A 226 1.14 20.82 -0.01
C PHE A 226 1.28 21.48 1.35
N GLN A 227 2.50 22.00 1.63
CA GLN A 227 2.78 22.84 2.79
C GLN A 227 3.64 24.02 2.35
N PHE A 228 3.26 25.23 2.76
CA PHE A 228 3.91 26.48 2.39
C PHE A 228 4.21 27.32 3.63
N ASN A 229 5.47 27.69 3.82
CA ASN A 229 5.85 28.62 4.89
C ASN A 229 5.43 30.03 4.52
N THR A 230 4.44 30.58 5.21
CA THR A 230 3.96 31.96 4.99
C THR A 230 4.73 32.99 5.82
N GLY A 231 5.67 32.55 6.66
CA GLY A 231 6.45 33.42 7.54
C GLY A 231 7.72 33.98 6.90
N HIS A 232 8.28 34.96 7.57
CA HIS A 232 9.57 35.59 7.23
C HIS A 232 10.77 34.90 7.90
N SER A 233 10.54 33.85 8.66
CA SER A 233 11.55 33.01 9.32
C SER A 233 11.41 31.56 8.85
N ASN A 234 12.42 30.76 9.14
CA ASN A 234 12.36 29.32 8.88
C ASN A 234 11.18 28.68 9.62
N ALA A 235 10.63 27.63 9.03
CA ALA A 235 9.65 26.76 9.67
C ALA A 235 10.14 25.31 9.67
N VAL A 236 9.70 24.56 10.65
CA VAL A 236 10.05 23.13 10.82
C VAL A 236 8.79 22.34 11.14
N ALA A 237 8.61 21.23 10.47
CA ALA A 237 7.54 20.28 10.78
C ALA A 237 8.10 18.85 10.87
N ILE A 238 7.38 18.01 11.62
CA ILE A 238 7.54 16.56 11.63
C ILE A 238 6.26 15.93 11.10
N ALA A 239 6.41 15.01 10.16
CA ALA A 239 5.31 14.21 9.61
C ALA A 239 5.53 12.73 9.95
N ALA A 240 4.47 12.07 10.39
CA ALA A 240 4.42 10.61 10.53
C ALA A 240 3.52 10.05 9.42
N LEU A 241 3.92 8.91 8.83
CA LEU A 241 3.24 8.32 7.69
C LEU A 241 2.87 6.86 8.02
N SER A 242 1.67 6.45 7.59
CA SER A 242 1.11 5.11 7.85
C SER A 242 1.64 4.04 6.90
N SER A 243 2.91 4.11 6.53
CA SER A 243 3.63 3.12 5.73
C SER A 243 5.13 3.17 6.04
N GLN A 244 5.78 2.03 6.05
CA GLN A 244 7.24 1.92 6.14
C GLN A 244 7.95 2.43 4.88
N ASN A 245 7.25 2.55 3.76
CA ASN A 245 7.69 3.14 2.50
C ASN A 245 6.51 3.85 1.81
N PRO A 246 6.18 5.07 2.23
CA PRO A 246 5.00 5.80 1.75
C PRO A 246 5.02 6.11 0.25
N GLY A 247 6.20 6.15 -0.35
CA GLY A 247 6.40 6.74 -1.66
C GLY A 247 6.13 8.24 -1.64
N VAL A 248 6.56 8.93 -2.67
CA VAL A 248 6.22 10.33 -2.93
C VAL A 248 6.11 10.56 -4.43
N ILE A 249 5.06 11.22 -4.85
CA ILE A 249 4.84 11.65 -6.22
C ILE A 249 4.68 13.17 -6.19
N THR A 250 5.75 13.91 -6.50
CA THR A 250 5.67 15.36 -6.70
C THR A 250 5.04 15.60 -8.06
N ILE A 251 3.87 16.23 -8.08
CA ILE A 251 3.00 16.25 -9.25
C ILE A 251 3.69 16.86 -10.48
N ALA A 252 4.30 18.02 -10.32
CA ALA A 252 4.98 18.69 -11.43
C ALA A 252 6.17 17.86 -11.98
N ASN A 253 6.98 17.29 -11.09
CA ASN A 253 8.11 16.43 -11.47
C ASN A 253 7.64 15.18 -12.21
N SER A 254 6.58 14.54 -11.72
CA SER A 254 6.07 13.30 -12.33
C SER A 254 5.43 13.55 -13.70
N VAL A 255 4.80 14.72 -13.87
CA VAL A 255 4.11 15.05 -15.12
C VAL A 255 5.08 15.59 -16.18
N PHE A 256 5.94 16.54 -15.81
CA PHE A 256 6.82 17.23 -16.74
C PHE A 256 8.26 16.72 -16.74
N GLY A 257 8.68 15.99 -15.71
CA GLY A 257 10.04 15.47 -15.53
C GLY A 257 10.14 13.94 -15.58
N SER A 258 9.14 13.22 -16.07
CA SER A 258 9.21 11.76 -16.21
C SER A 258 10.30 11.31 -17.18
N ASN A 259 10.90 10.14 -16.95
CA ASN A 259 11.87 9.52 -17.84
C ASN A 259 11.46 8.06 -18.16
N PRO A 260 11.10 7.73 -19.44
CA PRO A 260 10.99 8.65 -20.58
C PRO A 260 9.89 9.70 -20.40
N PRO A 261 9.97 10.82 -21.15
CA PRO A 261 9.01 11.92 -21.02
C PRO A 261 7.61 11.50 -21.52
N ILE A 262 6.58 12.05 -20.87
CA ILE A 262 5.22 12.01 -21.42
C ILE A 262 5.21 12.86 -22.70
N SER A 263 4.62 12.33 -23.78
CA SER A 263 4.62 13.04 -25.07
C SER A 263 3.93 14.39 -24.99
N ASP A 264 4.43 15.35 -25.77
CA ASP A 264 3.88 16.70 -25.88
C ASP A 264 2.40 16.68 -26.29
N ASP A 265 2.00 15.77 -27.19
CA ASP A 265 0.60 15.63 -27.62
C ASP A 265 -0.34 15.27 -26.47
N VAL A 266 0.12 14.44 -25.54
CA VAL A 266 -0.64 14.10 -24.32
C VAL A 266 -0.74 15.33 -23.43
N LEU A 267 0.37 16.01 -23.18
CA LEU A 267 0.44 17.13 -22.25
C LEU A 267 -0.30 18.37 -22.78
N THR A 268 -0.13 18.73 -24.04
CA THR A 268 -0.87 19.83 -24.67
C THR A 268 -2.37 19.62 -24.60
N LYS A 269 -2.82 18.39 -24.91
CA LYS A 269 -4.24 18.04 -24.86
C LYS A 269 -4.78 18.00 -23.41
N ALA A 270 -4.02 17.45 -22.49
CA ALA A 270 -4.42 17.32 -21.08
C ALA A 270 -4.53 18.66 -20.37
N PHE A 271 -3.59 19.56 -20.62
CA PHE A 271 -3.52 20.90 -19.98
C PHE A 271 -4.15 22.02 -20.82
N GLN A 272 -4.57 21.71 -22.06
CA GLN A 272 -5.17 22.68 -22.99
C GLN A 272 -4.27 23.90 -23.23
N VAL A 273 -2.97 23.65 -23.42
CA VAL A 273 -1.94 24.66 -23.66
C VAL A 273 -1.19 24.39 -24.95
N GLU A 274 -0.52 25.41 -25.48
CA GLU A 274 0.35 25.28 -26.64
C GLU A 274 1.62 24.49 -26.33
N LYS A 275 2.20 23.86 -27.36
CA LYS A 275 3.41 23.00 -27.24
C LYS A 275 4.58 23.74 -26.56
N ASN A 276 4.82 24.99 -26.91
CA ASN A 276 5.91 25.80 -26.34
C ASN A 276 5.80 25.94 -24.79
N VAL A 277 4.58 25.93 -24.25
CA VAL A 277 4.36 25.93 -22.80
C VAL A 277 4.77 24.58 -22.21
N VAL A 278 4.42 23.47 -22.87
CA VAL A 278 4.85 22.11 -22.46
C VAL A 278 6.36 22.00 -22.47
N ASP A 279 7.01 22.39 -23.59
CA ASP A 279 8.47 22.38 -23.74
C ASP A 279 9.16 23.19 -22.62
N TYR A 280 8.64 24.37 -22.33
CA TYR A 280 9.13 25.22 -21.24
C TYR A 280 9.00 24.53 -19.88
N LEU A 281 7.85 23.93 -19.57
CA LEU A 281 7.63 23.24 -18.30
C LEU A 281 8.52 22.00 -18.18
N GLN A 282 8.61 21.19 -19.20
CA GLN A 282 9.49 20.03 -19.21
C GLN A 282 10.96 20.44 -18.96
N ALA A 283 11.43 21.53 -19.58
CA ALA A 283 12.78 22.03 -19.39
C ALA A 283 13.10 22.44 -17.93
N GLN A 284 12.09 22.74 -17.10
CA GLN A 284 12.31 23.07 -15.69
C GLN A 284 12.66 21.85 -14.84
N PHE A 285 12.29 20.62 -15.25
CA PHE A 285 12.38 19.40 -14.46
C PHE A 285 13.41 18.39 -15.02
N TRP A 286 13.95 18.62 -16.22
CA TRP A 286 14.88 17.70 -16.90
C TRP A 286 16.34 17.78 -16.43
N VAL A 287 16.70 18.78 -15.65
CA VAL A 287 18.08 19.02 -15.24
C VAL A 287 18.21 18.72 -13.74
N ASN A 288 18.78 17.57 -13.42
CA ASN A 288 19.28 17.19 -12.08
C ASN A 288 18.24 17.22 -10.95
N ASN A 289 17.33 16.27 -10.97
CA ASN A 289 16.62 15.84 -9.74
C ASN A 289 17.19 14.51 -9.26
#